data_3cba2e5839fea7872ea8410f320480fa
#
_entry.id   3cba2e5839fea7872ea8410f320480fa
#
_cell.length_a   1.000
_cell.length_b   1.000
_cell.length_c   1.000
_cell.angle_alpha   90.00
_cell.angle_beta   90.00
_cell.angle_gamma   90.00
#
_symmetry.space_group_name_H-M   'P 1'
#
loop_
_entity.id
_entity.type
_entity.pdbx_description
1 polymer ?
#
loop_
_entity_poly.entity_id
_entity_poly.type
_entity_poly.pdbx_seq_one_letter_code
_entity_poly.pdbx_strand_id
1 'polypeptide(L)'
;MTRRRMFLDIDCVEAARQRIRHVYDTFDTVCVQFSGGKDSTACLYLAKEVHEERGLGPVKVIFRDEEFLSPSVDRFVKEVAEYDWVDFEWYCLPQAQELWVLGRREYILLWSKMREREGRLCRPFPDNCWRAEHFGLDPAEPIPLGIDAYTLQGKEGKVAFV
;
A
#
# COMPACT_ATOMS: atom_id res chain seq x y z
N MET A 1 -4.67 31.46 -13.42
CA MET A 1 -5.47 30.68 -14.42
C MET A 1 -6.49 29.84 -13.69
N THR A 2 -7.78 30.17 -13.84
CA THR A 2 -8.88 29.38 -13.24
C THR A 2 -9.03 28.10 -14.08
N ARG A 3 -8.73 26.94 -13.51
CA ARG A 3 -8.99 25.64 -14.16
C ARG A 3 -10.49 25.48 -14.37
N ARG A 4 -10.95 25.52 -15.61
CA ARG A 4 -12.32 25.29 -15.98
C ARG A 4 -12.66 23.81 -15.71
N ARG A 5 -13.67 23.53 -14.90
CA ARG A 5 -14.16 22.16 -14.71
C ARG A 5 -14.77 21.68 -16.02
N MET A 6 -14.34 20.53 -16.50
CA MET A 6 -14.96 19.83 -17.62
C MET A 6 -15.81 18.69 -17.05
N PHE A 7 -17.06 18.62 -17.45
CA PHE A 7 -17.94 17.49 -17.17
C PHE A 7 -17.79 16.48 -18.30
N LEU A 8 -17.69 15.20 -17.95
CA LEU A 8 -17.63 14.10 -18.89
C LEU A 8 -19.01 13.45 -18.98
N ASP A 9 -19.37 12.94 -20.16
CA ASP A 9 -20.61 12.19 -20.38
C ASP A 9 -20.52 10.71 -19.92
N ILE A 10 -19.63 10.43 -18.98
CA ILE A 10 -19.44 9.12 -18.37
C ILE A 10 -19.45 9.26 -16.85
N ASP A 11 -19.89 8.23 -16.14
CA ASP A 11 -19.87 8.22 -14.68
C ASP A 11 -18.43 8.03 -14.13
N CYS A 12 -18.27 8.23 -12.81
CA CYS A 12 -16.96 8.17 -12.18
C CYS A 12 -16.35 6.75 -12.18
N VAL A 13 -17.19 5.72 -12.18
CA VAL A 13 -16.73 4.32 -12.18
C VAL A 13 -16.17 3.96 -13.55
N GLU A 14 -16.88 4.29 -14.64
CA GLU A 14 -16.39 4.07 -16.00
C GLU A 14 -15.14 4.92 -16.28
N ALA A 15 -15.11 6.17 -15.80
CA ALA A 15 -13.91 6.99 -15.91
C ALA A 15 -12.71 6.37 -15.19
N ALA A 16 -12.92 5.77 -14.03
CA ALA A 16 -11.88 5.06 -13.28
C ALA A 16 -11.41 3.80 -14.02
N ARG A 17 -12.34 2.98 -14.56
CA ARG A 17 -11.99 1.81 -15.40
C ARG A 17 -11.12 2.18 -16.59
N GLN A 18 -11.50 3.23 -17.33
CA GLN A 18 -10.72 3.70 -18.47
C GLN A 18 -9.30 4.12 -18.07
N ARG A 19 -9.15 4.80 -16.94
CA ARG A 19 -7.82 5.17 -16.43
C ARG A 19 -7.00 3.96 -16.02
N ILE A 20 -7.60 3.00 -15.33
CA ILE A 20 -6.92 1.77 -14.93
C ILE A 20 -6.49 1.00 -16.18
N ARG A 21 -7.35 0.80 -17.17
CA ARG A 21 -6.97 0.17 -18.45
C ARG A 21 -5.78 0.88 -19.10
N HIS A 22 -5.79 2.23 -19.12
CA HIS A 22 -4.67 3.02 -19.65
C HIS A 22 -3.38 2.82 -18.86
N VAL A 23 -3.46 2.69 -17.54
CA VAL A 23 -2.29 2.39 -16.69
C VAL A 23 -1.70 1.03 -17.08
N TYR A 24 -2.53 -0.01 -17.24
CA TYR A 24 -2.09 -1.34 -17.70
C TYR A 24 -1.51 -1.35 -19.12
N ASP A 25 -1.91 -0.40 -19.98
CA ASP A 25 -1.33 -0.24 -21.32
C ASP A 25 0.03 0.47 -21.33
N THR A 26 0.34 1.19 -20.27
CA THR A 26 1.48 2.12 -20.21
C THR A 26 2.63 1.58 -19.35
N PHE A 27 2.32 0.77 -18.33
CA PHE A 27 3.27 0.32 -17.32
C PHE A 27 3.48 -1.19 -17.39
N ASP A 28 4.72 -1.62 -17.13
CA ASP A 28 5.10 -3.04 -17.14
C ASP A 28 4.56 -3.79 -15.92
N THR A 29 4.44 -3.08 -14.80
CA THR A 29 3.89 -3.62 -13.54
C THR A 29 2.92 -2.62 -12.95
N VAL A 30 1.74 -3.11 -12.60
CA VAL A 30 0.70 -2.31 -11.92
C VAL A 30 0.40 -2.94 -10.56
N CYS A 31 0.46 -2.13 -9.51
CA CYS A 31 0.20 -2.54 -8.15
C CYS A 31 -0.90 -1.68 -7.54
N VAL A 32 -1.78 -2.29 -6.80
CA VAL A 32 -2.76 -1.56 -5.99
C VAL A 32 -2.15 -1.26 -4.63
N GLN A 33 -2.04 0.03 -4.28
CA GLN A 33 -1.72 0.44 -2.90
C GLN A 33 -2.96 0.31 -2.04
N PHE A 34 -3.02 -0.76 -1.29
CA PHE A 34 -4.15 -1.07 -0.45
C PHE A 34 -3.94 -0.55 0.97
N SER A 35 -4.92 0.15 1.53
CA SER A 35 -4.89 0.67 2.90
C SER A 35 -5.93 0.05 3.83
N GLY A 36 -6.77 -0.86 3.32
CA GLY A 36 -7.94 -1.37 4.04
C GLY A 36 -9.09 -0.37 4.14
N GLY A 37 -8.95 0.83 3.54
CA GLY A 37 -10.00 1.83 3.47
C GLY A 37 -10.94 1.64 2.28
N LYS A 38 -12.11 2.28 2.30
CA LYS A 38 -13.14 2.13 1.27
C LYS A 38 -12.67 2.51 -0.14
N ASP A 39 -11.82 3.53 -0.26
CA ASP A 39 -11.39 4.06 -1.55
C ASP A 39 -10.36 3.10 -2.20
N SER A 40 -9.37 2.62 -1.43
CA SER A 40 -8.42 1.62 -1.91
C SER A 40 -9.09 0.27 -2.20
N THR A 41 -10.15 -0.07 -1.46
CA THR A 41 -10.97 -1.25 -1.75
C THR A 41 -11.69 -1.10 -3.09
N ALA A 42 -12.29 0.06 -3.37
CA ALA A 42 -12.92 0.32 -4.67
C ALA A 42 -11.89 0.23 -5.82
N CYS A 43 -10.70 0.81 -5.66
CA CYS A 43 -9.61 0.70 -6.64
C CYS A 43 -9.18 -0.76 -6.85
N LEU A 44 -9.09 -1.56 -5.78
CA LEU A 44 -8.72 -2.98 -5.85
C LEU A 44 -9.74 -3.79 -6.69
N TYR A 45 -11.04 -3.60 -6.46
CA TYR A 45 -12.07 -4.29 -7.24
C TYR A 45 -12.12 -3.84 -8.70
N LEU A 46 -11.92 -2.55 -8.98
CA LEU A 46 -11.81 -2.06 -10.35
C LEU A 46 -10.56 -2.59 -11.07
N ALA A 47 -9.44 -2.73 -10.36
CA ALA A 47 -8.24 -3.38 -10.90
C ALA A 47 -8.49 -4.87 -11.20
N LYS A 48 -9.21 -5.58 -10.31
CA LYS A 48 -9.65 -6.96 -10.53
C LYS A 48 -10.46 -7.10 -11.82
N GLU A 49 -11.47 -6.25 -12.03
CA GLU A 49 -12.27 -6.26 -13.25
C GLU A 49 -11.38 -6.16 -14.51
N VAL A 50 -10.41 -5.25 -14.52
CA VAL A 50 -9.48 -5.07 -15.65
C VAL A 50 -8.55 -6.29 -15.83
N HIS A 51 -8.09 -6.90 -14.73
CA HIS A 51 -7.32 -8.15 -14.78
C HIS A 51 -8.12 -9.29 -15.43
N GLU A 52 -9.37 -9.46 -15.02
CA GLU A 52 -10.28 -10.48 -15.57
C GLU A 52 -10.55 -10.24 -17.08
N GLU A 53 -10.82 -8.98 -17.47
CA GLU A 53 -10.99 -8.59 -18.88
C GLU A 53 -9.78 -8.95 -19.75
N ARG A 54 -8.57 -8.91 -19.18
CA ARG A 54 -7.30 -9.16 -19.87
C ARG A 54 -6.77 -10.58 -19.74
N GLY A 55 -7.44 -11.42 -18.95
CA GLY A 55 -6.97 -12.78 -18.65
C GLY A 55 -5.64 -12.79 -17.90
N LEU A 56 -5.36 -11.76 -17.07
CA LEU A 56 -4.18 -11.68 -16.23
C LEU A 56 -4.35 -12.54 -14.98
N GLY A 57 -3.22 -12.90 -14.35
CA GLY A 57 -3.20 -13.61 -13.07
C GLY A 57 -3.67 -12.73 -11.89
N PRO A 58 -3.31 -13.09 -10.65
CA PRO A 58 -3.70 -12.33 -9.46
C PRO A 58 -3.28 -10.87 -9.52
N VAL A 59 -4.12 -10.00 -8.95
CA VAL A 59 -3.84 -8.56 -8.82
C VAL A 59 -2.72 -8.36 -7.81
N LYS A 60 -1.66 -7.66 -8.20
CA LYS A 60 -0.59 -7.28 -7.27
C LYS A 60 -1.08 -6.21 -6.30
N VAL A 61 -0.99 -6.52 -5.02
CA VAL A 61 -1.44 -5.65 -3.94
C VAL A 61 -0.30 -5.41 -2.97
N ILE A 62 -0.05 -4.15 -2.68
CA ILE A 62 0.93 -3.73 -1.67
C ILE A 62 0.19 -3.10 -0.52
N PHE A 63 0.41 -3.62 0.67
CA PHE A 63 -0.05 -3.05 1.90
C PHE A 63 1.13 -2.55 2.73
N ARG A 64 1.23 -1.24 2.89
CA ARG A 64 2.20 -0.61 3.78
C ARG A 64 1.56 -0.43 5.14
N ASP A 65 2.02 -1.21 6.09
CA ASP A 65 1.47 -1.28 7.41
C ASP A 65 2.00 -0.15 8.31
N GLU A 66 1.09 0.68 8.79
CA GLU A 66 1.40 1.81 9.68
C GLU A 66 1.37 1.43 11.18
N GLU A 67 1.39 0.14 11.54
CA GLU A 67 1.36 -0.38 12.91
C GLU A 67 0.06 -0.05 13.68
N PHE A 68 -0.43 1.19 13.62
CA PHE A 68 -1.62 1.66 14.32
C PHE A 68 -2.91 1.38 13.54
N LEU A 69 -3.21 0.11 13.31
CA LEU A 69 -4.45 -0.28 12.65
C LEU A 69 -5.58 -0.50 13.67
N SER A 70 -6.79 -0.09 13.31
CA SER A 70 -7.96 -0.53 14.07
C SER A 70 -8.15 -2.05 13.91
N PRO A 71 -8.71 -2.75 14.91
CA PRO A 71 -8.93 -4.21 14.81
C PRO A 71 -9.80 -4.62 13.62
N SER A 72 -10.70 -3.75 13.16
CA SER A 72 -11.54 -3.99 11.98
C SER A 72 -10.75 -3.92 10.68
N VAL A 73 -9.84 -2.95 10.56
CA VAL A 73 -8.96 -2.82 9.39
C VAL A 73 -7.96 -3.96 9.34
N ASP A 74 -7.31 -4.30 10.47
CA ASP A 74 -6.37 -5.43 10.54
C ASP A 74 -7.03 -6.75 10.08
N ARG A 75 -8.25 -7.02 10.57
CA ARG A 75 -9.02 -8.20 10.15
C ARG A 75 -9.34 -8.19 8.65
N PHE A 76 -9.80 -7.05 8.13
CA PHE A 76 -10.16 -6.93 6.73
C PHE A 76 -8.94 -7.05 5.79
N VAL A 77 -7.80 -6.47 6.18
CA VAL A 77 -6.55 -6.62 5.42
C VAL A 77 -6.11 -8.09 5.36
N LYS A 78 -6.20 -8.81 6.48
CA LYS A 78 -5.91 -10.25 6.52
C LYS A 78 -6.86 -11.07 5.63
N GLU A 79 -8.15 -10.74 5.64
CA GLU A 79 -9.14 -11.37 4.75
C GLU A 79 -8.79 -11.15 3.28
N VAL A 80 -8.46 -9.91 2.89
CA VAL A 80 -8.07 -9.59 1.51
C VAL A 80 -6.80 -10.31 1.09
N ALA A 81 -5.84 -10.46 2.01
CA ALA A 81 -4.59 -11.18 1.74
C ALA A 81 -4.80 -12.69 1.46
N GLU A 82 -5.93 -13.25 1.85
CA GLU A 82 -6.29 -14.66 1.62
C GLU A 82 -7.09 -14.89 0.31
N TYR A 83 -7.44 -13.82 -0.42
CA TYR A 83 -8.17 -13.96 -1.68
C TYR A 83 -7.27 -14.62 -2.75
N ASP A 84 -7.76 -15.64 -3.43
CA ASP A 84 -7.05 -16.40 -4.47
C ASP A 84 -6.70 -15.57 -5.72
N TRP A 85 -7.40 -14.46 -5.93
CA TRP A 85 -7.17 -13.49 -7.01
C TRP A 85 -6.25 -12.31 -6.63
N VAL A 86 -5.63 -12.36 -5.44
CA VAL A 86 -4.72 -11.32 -4.93
C VAL A 86 -3.31 -11.88 -4.75
N ASP A 87 -2.32 -11.19 -5.27
CA ASP A 87 -0.90 -11.38 -4.99
C ASP A 87 -0.47 -10.31 -3.96
N PHE A 88 -0.56 -10.68 -2.67
CA PHE A 88 -0.48 -9.73 -1.57
C PHE A 88 0.92 -9.63 -0.99
N GLU A 89 1.45 -8.42 -0.92
CA GLU A 89 2.72 -8.11 -0.28
C GLU A 89 2.50 -7.20 0.94
N TRP A 90 2.83 -7.69 2.13
CA TRP A 90 2.68 -6.97 3.40
C TRP A 90 4.01 -6.40 3.85
N TYR A 91 4.10 -5.07 4.02
CA TYR A 91 5.31 -4.36 4.39
C TYR A 91 5.19 -3.73 5.77
N CYS A 92 6.03 -4.18 6.71
CA CYS A 92 6.20 -3.64 8.06
C CYS A 92 7.58 -2.97 8.15
N LEU A 93 7.69 -1.77 7.63
CA LEU A 93 8.97 -1.08 7.48
C LEU A 93 9.12 0.06 8.48
N PRO A 94 10.31 0.35 9.01
CA PRO A 94 10.55 1.48 9.88
C PRO A 94 10.16 2.79 9.21
N GLN A 95 9.20 3.49 9.79
CA GLN A 95 8.72 4.77 9.26
C GLN A 95 8.58 5.78 10.39
N ALA A 96 9.14 6.97 10.20
CA ALA A 96 8.92 8.07 11.11
C ALA A 96 7.50 8.63 10.94
N GLN A 97 6.70 8.52 11.99
CA GLN A 97 5.35 9.06 12.03
C GLN A 97 5.29 10.24 12.98
N GLU A 98 4.81 11.38 12.49
CA GLU A 98 4.55 12.55 13.30
C GLU A 98 3.24 12.37 14.07
N LEU A 99 3.31 12.53 15.39
CA LEU A 99 2.16 12.50 16.27
C LEU A 99 1.80 13.92 16.72
N TRP A 100 0.59 14.34 16.44
CA TRP A 100 0.06 15.61 16.90
C TRP A 100 -0.47 15.48 18.33
N VAL A 101 0.38 15.83 19.29
CA VAL A 101 -0.01 15.95 20.69
C VAL A 101 -0.27 17.43 20.99
N LEU A 102 -1.31 17.73 21.76
CA LEU A 102 -1.70 19.12 22.06
C LEU A 102 -0.50 19.90 22.62
N GLY A 103 -0.04 20.93 21.88
CA GLY A 103 1.03 21.82 22.29
C GLY A 103 2.45 21.39 21.90
N ARG A 104 2.66 20.22 21.26
CA ARG A 104 3.99 19.80 20.80
C ARG A 104 3.91 18.79 19.67
N ARG A 105 4.99 18.69 18.88
CA ARG A 105 5.20 17.63 17.90
C ARG A 105 6.01 16.52 18.54
N GLU A 106 5.55 15.31 18.38
CA GLU A 106 6.27 14.09 18.76
C GLU A 106 6.44 13.21 17.53
N TYR A 107 7.50 12.41 17.54
CA TYR A 107 7.76 11.44 16.48
C TYR A 107 7.84 10.05 17.08
N ILE A 108 7.28 9.08 16.40
CA ILE A 108 7.42 7.67 16.71
C ILE A 108 7.99 6.97 15.48
N LEU A 109 8.91 6.05 15.70
CA LEU A 109 9.39 5.16 14.64
C LEU A 109 8.54 3.90 14.67
N LEU A 110 7.66 3.77 13.68
CA LEU A 110 6.82 2.58 13.49
C LEU A 110 7.69 1.37 13.18
N TRP A 111 7.24 0.18 13.54
CA TRP A 111 7.90 -1.10 13.25
C TRP A 111 9.40 -1.12 13.61
N SER A 112 9.78 -0.32 14.61
CA SER A 112 11.17 -0.20 15.08
C SER A 112 11.61 -1.43 15.84
N LYS A 113 12.79 -1.93 15.51
CA LYS A 113 13.45 -3.04 16.23
C LYS A 113 13.68 -2.74 17.72
N MET A 114 13.94 -1.49 18.04
CA MET A 114 14.08 -1.06 19.44
C MET A 114 12.76 -1.22 20.19
N ARG A 115 11.65 -0.75 19.62
CA ARG A 115 10.32 -0.88 20.22
C ARG A 115 9.87 -2.34 20.31
N GLU A 116 10.24 -3.17 19.33
CA GLU A 116 9.99 -4.62 19.40
C GLU A 116 10.68 -5.23 20.62
N ARG A 117 11.99 -4.93 20.83
CA ARG A 117 12.77 -5.43 21.99
C ARG A 117 12.24 -4.95 23.33
N GLU A 118 11.68 -3.75 23.37
CA GLU A 118 11.08 -3.16 24.55
C GLU A 118 9.63 -3.60 24.79
N GLY A 119 9.06 -4.43 23.92
CA GLY A 119 7.65 -4.86 23.98
C GLY A 119 6.65 -3.71 23.77
N ARG A 120 7.03 -2.68 23.01
CA ARG A 120 6.25 -1.43 22.81
C ARG A 120 5.59 -1.34 21.45
N LEU A 121 5.65 -2.37 20.63
CA LEU A 121 4.85 -2.43 19.41
C LEU A 121 3.36 -2.53 19.77
N CYS A 122 2.52 -1.87 18.99
CA CYS A 122 1.07 -1.92 19.19
C CYS A 122 0.48 -3.32 18.94
N ARG A 123 1.17 -4.10 18.12
CA ARG A 123 0.87 -5.50 17.83
C ARG A 123 2.12 -6.21 17.31
N PRO A 124 2.17 -7.55 17.35
CA PRO A 124 3.29 -8.30 16.79
C PRO A 124 3.38 -8.12 15.27
N PHE A 125 4.58 -8.34 14.72
CA PHE A 125 4.74 -8.44 13.29
C PHE A 125 3.89 -9.58 12.71
N PRO A 126 3.21 -9.38 11.58
CA PRO A 126 2.59 -10.48 10.84
C PRO A 126 3.63 -11.50 10.37
N ASP A 127 3.26 -12.79 10.34
CA ASP A 127 4.21 -13.87 10.02
C ASP A 127 4.84 -13.74 8.62
N ASN A 128 4.08 -13.28 7.64
CA ASN A 128 4.49 -13.21 6.24
C ASN A 128 4.75 -11.76 5.77
N CYS A 129 5.26 -10.89 6.64
CA CYS A 129 5.56 -9.51 6.25
C CYS A 129 7.01 -9.30 5.84
N TRP A 130 7.20 -8.38 4.90
CA TRP A 130 8.50 -7.83 4.56
C TRP A 130 8.95 -6.84 5.63
N ARG A 131 10.16 -7.02 6.15
CA ARG A 131 10.79 -6.15 7.17
C ARG A 131 12.06 -5.51 6.62
N ALA A 132 12.59 -4.51 7.30
CA ALA A 132 13.82 -3.81 6.90
C ALA A 132 14.99 -4.78 6.64
N GLU A 133 15.13 -5.78 7.49
CA GLU A 133 16.23 -6.75 7.40
C GLU A 133 16.21 -7.56 6.09
N HIS A 134 15.05 -7.81 5.49
CA HIS A 134 14.93 -8.49 4.20
C HIS A 134 15.54 -7.70 3.04
N PHE A 135 15.72 -6.39 3.22
CA PHE A 135 16.31 -5.47 2.24
C PHE A 135 17.70 -4.97 2.62
N GLY A 136 18.28 -5.52 3.69
CA GLY A 136 19.57 -5.06 4.20
C GLY A 136 19.55 -3.65 4.80
N LEU A 137 18.36 -3.16 5.17
CA LEU A 137 18.17 -1.84 5.79
C LEU A 137 18.31 -1.93 7.31
N ASP A 138 18.77 -0.83 7.94
CA ASP A 138 18.82 -0.74 9.39
C ASP A 138 17.40 -0.61 9.97
N PRO A 139 16.93 -1.56 10.78
CA PRO A 139 15.61 -1.49 11.38
C PRO A 139 15.49 -0.45 12.51
N ALA A 140 16.58 0.23 12.88
CA ALA A 140 16.60 1.33 13.83
C ALA A 140 16.45 2.71 13.16
N GLU A 141 16.61 2.78 11.84
CA GLU A 141 16.54 4.02 11.07
C GLU A 141 15.25 4.09 10.24
N PRO A 142 14.64 5.28 10.12
CA PRO A 142 13.47 5.44 9.27
C PRO A 142 13.84 5.27 7.80
N ILE A 143 13.01 4.54 7.07
CA ILE A 143 13.15 4.46 5.62
C ILE A 143 12.91 5.86 5.02
N PRO A 144 13.77 6.32 4.10
CA PRO A 144 13.60 7.61 3.44
C PRO A 144 12.22 7.72 2.75
N LEU A 145 11.63 8.91 2.82
CA LEU A 145 10.41 9.22 2.09
C LEU A 145 10.65 9.05 0.59
N GLY A 146 9.70 8.42 -0.10
CA GLY A 146 9.78 8.19 -1.54
C GLY A 146 10.40 6.86 -1.97
N ILE A 147 10.93 6.07 -1.05
CA ILE A 147 11.27 4.68 -1.36
C ILE A 147 9.98 3.85 -1.31
N ASP A 148 9.61 3.31 -2.46
CA ASP A 148 8.52 2.34 -2.56
C ASP A 148 9.02 0.91 -2.41
N ALA A 149 8.09 -0.01 -2.19
CA ALA A 149 8.39 -1.41 -1.99
C ALA A 149 9.10 -2.06 -3.19
N TYR A 150 8.81 -1.62 -4.41
CA TYR A 150 9.44 -2.15 -5.63
C TYR A 150 10.86 -1.66 -5.81
N THR A 151 11.14 -0.41 -5.43
CA THR A 151 12.52 0.12 -5.37
C THR A 151 13.36 -0.71 -4.41
N LEU A 152 12.80 -1.06 -3.23
CA LEU A 152 13.48 -1.91 -2.27
C LEU A 152 13.73 -3.33 -2.79
N GLN A 153 12.84 -3.88 -3.60
CA GLN A 153 13.01 -5.20 -4.21
C GLN A 153 13.94 -5.21 -5.43
N GLY A 154 14.44 -4.05 -5.87
CA GLY A 154 15.30 -3.94 -7.05
C GLY A 154 14.60 -4.34 -8.35
N LYS A 155 13.27 -4.27 -8.41
CA LYS A 155 12.51 -4.59 -9.63
C LYS A 155 12.71 -3.50 -10.67
N GLU A 156 13.06 -3.93 -11.88
CA GLU A 156 13.24 -3.05 -13.05
C GLU A 156 11.91 -2.86 -13.80
N GLY A 157 11.86 -1.80 -14.63
CA GLY A 157 10.71 -1.49 -15.46
C GLY A 157 9.88 -0.31 -14.95
N LYS A 158 8.83 0.03 -15.71
CA LYS A 158 7.89 1.10 -15.33
C LYS A 158 6.82 0.51 -14.42
N VAL A 159 6.80 0.95 -13.17
CA VAL A 159 5.84 0.53 -12.16
C VAL A 159 4.81 1.63 -11.93
N ALA A 160 3.54 1.26 -11.88
CA ALA A 160 2.46 2.15 -11.47
C ALA A 160 1.81 1.66 -10.17
N PHE A 161 1.48 2.61 -9.33
CA PHE A 161 0.65 2.40 -8.14
C PHE A 161 -0.73 3.03 -8.36
N VAL A 162 -1.78 2.26 -8.10
CA VAL A 162 -3.18 2.64 -8.28
C VAL A 162 -3.90 2.66 -6.94
#